data_ee90ab4a5b6edb5722d95962080c79cc
#
_entry.id   ee90ab4a5b6edb5722d95962080c79cc
#
_cell.length_a   1.000
_cell.length_b   1.000
_cell.length_c   1.000
_cell.angle_alpha   90.00
_cell.angle_beta   90.00
_cell.angle_gamma   90.00
#
_symmetry.space_group_name_H-M   'P 1'
#
loop_
_entity.id
_entity.type
_entity.pdbx_description
1 polymer ?
#
loop_
_entity_poly.entity_id
_entity_poly.type
_entity_poly.pdbx_seq_one_letter_code
_entity_poly.pdbx_strand_id
1 'polypeptide(L)'
;RYPHQAGFGGPSPEDRAAVDRALEAVDGHDLGDRPVAVLSGGERTRILLARALAVEAPLLLVDEPIAALDPYHQLHVMEILRDRAHKGAGVLAVIHDLALAERFMDRLILMNAGQIVADGSPAAVLTPDRLAAIYRIAGSPPRRLP
;
A
#
# COMPACT_ATOMS: atom_id res chain seq x y z
N ARG A 1 -10.21 14.63 0.36
CA ARG A 1 -9.71 15.71 -0.52
C ARG A 1 -9.64 17.09 0.14
N TYR A 2 -9.71 17.12 1.44
CA TYR A 2 -9.69 18.38 2.21
C TYR A 2 -8.55 19.36 1.83
N PRO A 3 -7.29 18.91 1.55
CA PRO A 3 -6.20 19.83 1.18
C PRO A 3 -6.43 20.62 -0.12
N HIS A 4 -7.38 20.21 -0.95
CA HIS A 4 -7.69 20.85 -2.24
C HIS A 4 -8.92 21.76 -2.18
N GLN A 5 -9.64 21.82 -1.05
CA GLN A 5 -10.83 22.63 -0.92
C GLN A 5 -10.49 24.11 -0.72
N ALA A 6 -11.03 24.96 -1.54
CA ALA A 6 -10.88 26.41 -1.43
C ALA A 6 -11.89 26.98 -0.41
N GLY A 7 -11.44 27.24 0.83
CA GLY A 7 -12.22 27.96 1.84
C GLY A 7 -13.45 27.18 2.37
N PHE A 8 -14.50 27.89 2.78
CA PHE A 8 -15.72 27.35 3.40
C PHE A 8 -16.75 26.79 2.42
N GLY A 9 -16.37 26.49 1.18
CA GLY A 9 -17.23 25.87 0.17
C GLY A 9 -17.35 24.36 0.37
N GLY A 10 -18.46 23.76 -0.09
CA GLY A 10 -18.58 22.31 -0.21
C GLY A 10 -17.63 21.73 -1.27
N PRO A 11 -17.49 20.38 -1.38
CA PRO A 11 -16.61 19.76 -2.35
C PRO A 11 -16.97 20.15 -3.79
N SER A 12 -15.95 20.53 -4.57
CA SER A 12 -16.07 20.86 -6.00
C SER A 12 -16.46 19.62 -6.82
N PRO A 13 -16.91 19.78 -8.08
CA PRO A 13 -17.09 18.63 -8.99
C PRO A 13 -15.81 17.81 -9.19
N GLU A 14 -14.64 18.45 -9.22
CA GLU A 14 -13.34 17.79 -9.32
C GLU A 14 -13.02 16.99 -8.06
N ASP A 15 -13.35 17.50 -6.88
CA ASP A 15 -13.17 16.76 -5.62
C ASP A 15 -14.01 15.49 -5.59
N ARG A 16 -15.27 15.59 -6.04
CA ARG A 16 -16.17 14.43 -6.13
C ARG A 16 -15.64 13.40 -7.11
N ALA A 17 -15.24 13.82 -8.31
CA ALA A 17 -14.66 12.94 -9.31
C ALA A 17 -13.37 12.25 -8.81
N ALA A 18 -12.54 12.94 -8.02
CA ALA A 18 -11.35 12.34 -7.42
C ALA A 18 -11.70 11.29 -6.34
N VAL A 19 -12.75 11.53 -5.56
CA VAL A 19 -13.26 10.55 -4.58
C VAL A 19 -13.84 9.34 -5.29
N ASP A 20 -14.65 9.53 -6.34
CA ASP A 20 -15.24 8.44 -7.12
C ASP A 20 -14.16 7.55 -7.75
N ARG A 21 -13.15 8.15 -8.39
CA ARG A 21 -11.99 7.41 -8.92
C ARG A 21 -11.24 6.63 -7.84
N ALA A 22 -11.09 7.21 -6.65
CA ALA A 22 -10.39 6.53 -5.56
C ALA A 22 -11.19 5.36 -4.98
N LEU A 23 -12.52 5.49 -4.89
CA LEU A 23 -13.41 4.41 -4.47
C LEU A 23 -13.44 3.28 -5.49
N GLU A 24 -13.52 3.61 -6.78
CA GLU A 24 -13.48 2.63 -7.87
C GLU A 24 -12.14 1.87 -7.86
N ALA A 25 -11.03 2.57 -7.68
CA ALA A 25 -9.70 1.96 -7.64
C ALA A 25 -9.52 0.89 -6.55
N VAL A 26 -10.28 0.93 -5.46
CA VAL A 26 -10.19 -0.02 -4.35
C VAL A 26 -11.39 -0.99 -4.30
N ASP A 27 -12.18 -1.10 -5.34
CA ASP A 27 -13.46 -1.85 -5.35
C ASP A 27 -14.38 -1.45 -4.19
N GLY A 28 -14.41 -0.16 -3.86
CA GLY A 28 -15.07 0.37 -2.67
C GLY A 28 -16.29 1.24 -2.95
N HIS A 29 -16.80 1.26 -4.19
CA HIS A 29 -17.93 2.14 -4.58
C HIS A 29 -19.17 1.93 -3.70
N ASP A 30 -19.51 0.67 -3.42
CA ASP A 30 -20.67 0.31 -2.58
C ASP A 30 -20.49 0.66 -1.09
N LEU A 31 -19.30 1.05 -0.71
CA LEU A 31 -18.93 1.37 0.66
C LEU A 31 -18.94 2.88 0.94
N GLY A 32 -19.00 3.72 -0.12
CA GLY A 32 -18.82 5.16 -0.03
C GLY A 32 -19.77 5.87 0.93
N ASP A 33 -21.02 5.40 0.98
CA ASP A 33 -22.09 5.97 1.83
C ASP A 33 -22.24 5.25 3.19
N ARG A 34 -21.45 4.20 3.44
CA ARG A 34 -21.56 3.42 4.70
C ARG A 34 -20.71 4.05 5.81
N PRO A 35 -21.23 4.15 7.03
CA PRO A 35 -20.44 4.60 8.17
C PRO A 35 -19.21 3.70 8.38
N VAL A 36 -18.02 4.28 8.56
CA VAL A 36 -16.76 3.53 8.74
C VAL A 36 -16.82 2.56 9.93
N ALA A 37 -17.64 2.87 10.94
CA ALA A 37 -17.80 2.04 12.14
C ALA A 37 -18.47 0.68 11.88
N VAL A 38 -19.21 0.52 10.77
CA VAL A 38 -19.90 -0.72 10.42
C VAL A 38 -19.17 -1.55 9.36
N LEU A 39 -18.02 -1.04 8.86
CA LEU A 39 -17.20 -1.74 7.90
C LEU A 39 -16.38 -2.85 8.56
N SER A 40 -16.25 -3.98 7.85
CA SER A 40 -15.29 -5.02 8.21
C SER A 40 -13.84 -4.49 8.18
N GLY A 41 -12.88 -5.22 8.75
CA GLY A 41 -11.47 -4.82 8.76
C GLY A 41 -10.93 -4.57 7.35
N GLY A 42 -11.21 -5.48 6.41
CA GLY A 42 -10.77 -5.35 5.02
C GLY A 42 -11.46 -4.20 4.27
N GLU A 43 -12.79 -4.04 4.40
CA GLU A 43 -13.52 -2.90 3.83
C GLU A 43 -12.97 -1.58 4.36
N ARG A 44 -12.72 -1.50 5.66
CA ARG A 44 -12.14 -0.32 6.30
C ARG A 44 -10.75 0.02 5.75
N THR A 45 -9.88 -0.98 5.60
CA THR A 45 -8.54 -0.81 5.03
C THR A 45 -8.63 -0.25 3.61
N ARG A 46 -9.50 -0.79 2.76
CA ARG A 46 -9.73 -0.30 1.39
C ARG A 46 -10.24 1.14 1.36
N ILE A 47 -11.20 1.50 2.20
CA ILE A 47 -11.74 2.87 2.28
C ILE A 47 -10.69 3.86 2.80
N LEU A 48 -9.84 3.47 3.75
CA LEU A 48 -8.73 4.32 4.21
C LEU A 48 -7.70 4.54 3.11
N LEU A 49 -7.41 3.52 2.30
CA LEU A 49 -6.55 3.68 1.12
C LEU A 49 -7.21 4.61 0.08
N ALA A 50 -8.50 4.42 -0.24
CA ALA A 50 -9.23 5.32 -1.14
C ALA A 50 -9.16 6.79 -0.68
N ARG A 51 -9.32 7.03 0.61
CA ARG A 51 -9.18 8.36 1.21
C ARG A 51 -7.80 8.97 0.95
N ALA A 52 -6.72 8.18 1.08
CA ALA A 52 -5.37 8.63 0.79
C ALA A 52 -5.16 8.89 -0.70
N LEU A 53 -5.66 8.00 -1.57
CA LEU A 53 -5.59 8.14 -3.02
C LEU A 53 -6.34 9.37 -3.55
N ALA A 54 -7.52 9.69 -2.98
CA ALA A 54 -8.31 10.85 -3.38
C ALA A 54 -7.59 12.19 -3.16
N VAL A 55 -6.58 12.25 -2.31
CA VAL A 55 -5.73 13.44 -2.13
C VAL A 55 -4.87 13.71 -3.37
N GLU A 56 -4.53 12.68 -4.15
CA GLU A 56 -3.64 12.78 -5.32
C GLU A 56 -2.28 13.41 -4.99
N ALA A 57 -1.79 13.16 -3.78
CA ALA A 57 -0.51 13.69 -3.33
C ALA A 57 0.67 13.14 -4.17
N PRO A 58 1.73 13.94 -4.38
CA PRO A 58 2.92 13.49 -5.09
C PRO A 58 3.75 12.46 -4.30
N LEU A 59 3.50 12.33 -2.99
CA LEU A 59 4.11 11.33 -2.12
C LEU A 59 3.03 10.62 -1.31
N LEU A 60 3.01 9.31 -1.36
CA LEU A 60 2.10 8.44 -0.61
C LEU A 60 2.90 7.61 0.40
N LEU A 61 2.54 7.74 1.67
CA LEU A 61 3.09 6.95 2.77
C LEU A 61 2.00 6.01 3.28
N VAL A 62 2.26 4.71 3.27
CA VAL A 62 1.30 3.70 3.72
C VAL A 62 1.96 2.72 4.69
N ASP A 63 1.28 2.47 5.78
CA ASP A 63 1.72 1.54 6.82
C ASP A 63 0.80 0.33 6.82
N GLU A 64 1.36 -0.85 6.53
CA GLU A 64 0.67 -2.13 6.43
C GLU A 64 -0.63 -2.10 5.59
N PRO A 65 -0.61 -1.58 4.35
CA PRO A 65 -1.81 -1.32 3.56
C PRO A 65 -2.58 -2.58 3.15
N ILE A 66 -2.00 -3.75 3.35
CA ILE A 66 -2.56 -5.07 3.00
C ILE A 66 -2.98 -5.89 4.23
N ALA A 67 -2.81 -5.34 5.45
CA ALA A 67 -3.24 -6.02 6.66
C ALA A 67 -4.76 -6.24 6.66
N ALA A 68 -5.20 -7.40 7.15
CA ALA A 68 -6.60 -7.81 7.22
C ALA A 68 -7.34 -7.94 5.86
N LEU A 69 -6.61 -7.95 4.75
CA LEU A 69 -7.17 -8.20 3.41
C LEU A 69 -7.01 -9.69 3.03
N ASP A 70 -7.96 -10.20 2.28
CA ASP A 70 -7.81 -11.49 1.60
C ASP A 70 -6.78 -11.42 0.47
N PRO A 71 -6.28 -12.55 -0.05
CA PRO A 71 -5.21 -12.57 -1.05
C PRO A 71 -5.53 -11.78 -2.34
N TYR A 72 -6.80 -11.76 -2.78
CA TYR A 72 -7.19 -10.98 -3.94
C TYR A 72 -6.98 -9.49 -3.70
N HIS A 73 -7.53 -8.96 -2.61
CA HIS A 73 -7.43 -7.54 -2.29
C HIS A 73 -5.99 -7.14 -1.90
N GLN A 74 -5.18 -8.04 -1.33
CA GLN A 74 -3.75 -7.78 -1.10
C GLN A 74 -3.02 -7.49 -2.42
N LEU A 75 -3.19 -8.37 -3.41
CA LEU A 75 -2.59 -8.18 -4.74
C LEU A 75 -3.10 -6.90 -5.40
N HIS A 76 -4.41 -6.66 -5.35
CA HIS A 76 -5.02 -5.48 -5.93
C HIS A 76 -4.48 -4.18 -5.34
N VAL A 77 -4.34 -4.09 -4.02
CA VAL A 77 -3.73 -2.93 -3.34
C VAL A 77 -2.28 -2.73 -3.79
N MET A 78 -1.49 -3.81 -3.90
CA MET A 78 -0.10 -3.71 -4.36
C MET A 78 -0.02 -3.21 -5.81
N GLU A 79 -0.93 -3.62 -6.69
CA GLU A 79 -1.05 -3.11 -8.06
C GLU A 79 -1.39 -1.62 -8.08
N ILE A 80 -2.35 -1.17 -7.27
CA ILE A 80 -2.71 0.25 -7.14
C ILE A 80 -1.48 1.08 -6.73
N LEU A 81 -0.73 0.63 -5.72
CA LEU A 81 0.47 1.34 -5.24
C LEU A 81 1.54 1.44 -6.34
N ARG A 82 1.79 0.35 -7.06
CA ARG A 82 2.72 0.30 -8.18
C ARG A 82 2.28 1.23 -9.32
N ASP A 83 1.00 1.22 -9.67
CA ASP A 83 0.46 2.10 -10.70
C ASP A 83 0.58 3.59 -10.33
N ARG A 84 0.42 3.93 -9.06
CA ARG A 84 0.67 5.29 -8.56
C ARG A 84 2.14 5.68 -8.74
N ALA A 85 3.06 4.78 -8.43
CA ALA A 85 4.49 5.02 -8.62
C ALA A 85 4.84 5.20 -10.12
N HIS A 86 4.30 4.36 -11.01
CA HIS A 86 4.48 4.49 -12.47
C HIS A 86 3.91 5.79 -13.03
N LYS A 87 2.88 6.36 -12.40
CA LYS A 87 2.31 7.67 -12.74
C LYS A 87 3.09 8.85 -12.14
N GLY A 88 4.27 8.60 -11.55
CA GLY A 88 5.20 9.60 -11.07
C GLY A 88 5.04 10.02 -9.60
N ALA A 89 4.18 9.37 -8.82
CA ALA A 89 4.12 9.58 -7.38
C ALA A 89 5.26 8.81 -6.67
N GLY A 90 5.83 9.39 -5.62
CA GLY A 90 6.65 8.63 -4.67
C GLY A 90 5.74 7.75 -3.81
N VAL A 91 6.06 6.45 -3.68
CA VAL A 91 5.32 5.55 -2.79
C VAL A 91 6.29 4.91 -1.80
N LEU A 92 6.03 5.09 -0.51
CA LEU A 92 6.74 4.40 0.56
C LEU A 92 5.73 3.56 1.35
N ALA A 93 5.93 2.24 1.35
CA ALA A 93 5.06 1.29 2.01
C ALA A 93 5.82 0.47 3.07
N VAL A 94 5.27 0.34 4.27
CA VAL A 94 5.72 -0.65 5.24
C VAL A 94 4.97 -1.95 4.96
N ILE A 95 5.72 -3.04 4.70
CA ILE A 95 5.16 -4.33 4.30
C ILE A 95 5.89 -5.43 5.05
N HIS A 96 5.15 -6.41 5.57
CA HIS A 96 5.72 -7.58 6.24
C HIS A 96 5.80 -8.80 5.32
N ASP A 97 5.02 -8.86 4.25
CA ASP A 97 5.07 -9.94 3.26
C ASP A 97 6.25 -9.74 2.30
N LEU A 98 7.29 -10.55 2.48
CA LEU A 98 8.51 -10.48 1.68
C LEU A 98 8.29 -10.89 0.22
N ALA A 99 7.35 -11.79 -0.06
CA ALA A 99 7.06 -12.22 -1.42
C ALA A 99 6.36 -11.10 -2.21
N LEU A 100 5.42 -10.39 -1.58
CA LEU A 100 4.79 -9.21 -2.17
C LEU A 100 5.81 -8.06 -2.31
N ALA A 101 6.66 -7.84 -1.32
CA ALA A 101 7.71 -6.84 -1.41
C ALA A 101 8.69 -7.13 -2.58
N GLU A 102 9.14 -8.39 -2.73
CA GLU A 102 10.00 -8.80 -3.86
C GLU A 102 9.33 -8.58 -5.23
N ARG A 103 8.03 -8.87 -5.32
CA ARG A 103 7.28 -8.82 -6.58
C ARG A 103 6.92 -7.40 -7.03
N PHE A 104 6.62 -6.50 -6.10
CA PHE A 104 5.99 -5.22 -6.41
C PHE A 104 6.88 -4.00 -6.19
N MET A 105 7.93 -4.10 -5.37
CA MET A 105 8.77 -2.95 -5.01
C MET A 105 10.03 -2.87 -5.87
N ASP A 106 10.40 -1.65 -6.28
CA ASP A 106 11.65 -1.38 -7.02
C ASP A 106 12.85 -1.32 -6.08
N ARG A 107 12.64 -0.89 -4.84
CA ARG A 107 13.66 -0.70 -3.81
C ARG A 107 13.12 -1.13 -2.45
N LEU A 108 13.95 -1.83 -1.69
CA LEU A 108 13.64 -2.25 -0.34
C LEU A 108 14.63 -1.62 0.65
N ILE A 109 14.09 -1.19 1.78
CA ILE A 109 14.85 -0.81 2.97
C ILE A 109 14.52 -1.82 4.06
N LEU A 110 15.47 -2.66 4.41
CA LEU A 110 15.29 -3.67 5.44
C LEU A 110 15.77 -3.13 6.79
N MET A 111 14.89 -3.16 7.77
CA MET A 111 15.17 -2.68 9.12
C MET A 111 15.20 -3.84 10.13
N ASN A 112 16.10 -3.77 11.08
CA ASN A 112 16.17 -4.68 12.23
C ASN A 112 16.60 -3.91 13.47
N ALA A 113 15.89 -4.10 14.59
CA ALA A 113 16.17 -3.43 15.86
C ALA A 113 16.33 -1.90 15.74
N GLY A 114 15.49 -1.25 14.91
CA GLY A 114 15.51 0.20 14.69
C GLY A 114 16.63 0.71 13.79
N GLN A 115 17.42 -0.18 13.17
CA GLN A 115 18.50 0.19 12.27
C GLN A 115 18.25 -0.31 10.85
N ILE A 116 18.69 0.46 9.85
CA ILE A 116 18.71 0.02 8.46
C ILE A 116 19.87 -0.95 8.29
N VAL A 117 19.57 -2.20 7.92
CA VAL A 117 20.55 -3.27 7.73
C VAL A 117 20.82 -3.57 6.26
N ALA A 118 19.92 -3.16 5.37
CA ALA A 118 20.12 -3.22 3.93
C ALA A 118 19.22 -2.24 3.21
N ASP A 119 19.67 -1.77 2.04
CA ASP A 119 18.98 -0.85 1.16
C ASP A 119 19.39 -1.16 -0.29
N GLY A 120 18.42 -1.35 -1.18
CA GLY A 120 18.70 -1.65 -2.59
C GLY A 120 17.55 -2.36 -3.30
N SER A 121 17.83 -2.97 -4.44
CA SER A 121 16.86 -3.80 -5.16
C SER A 121 16.42 -5.01 -4.31
N PRO A 122 15.21 -5.55 -4.55
CA PRO A 122 14.73 -6.73 -3.81
C PRO A 122 15.74 -7.88 -3.79
N ALA A 123 16.34 -8.23 -4.92
CA ALA A 123 17.33 -9.28 -5.02
C ALA A 123 18.61 -9.01 -4.20
N ALA A 124 19.01 -7.75 -4.08
CA ALA A 124 20.18 -7.36 -3.28
C ALA A 124 19.88 -7.34 -1.78
N VAL A 125 18.65 -7.11 -1.40
CA VAL A 125 18.21 -6.98 0.00
C VAL A 125 17.76 -8.32 0.57
N LEU A 126 16.96 -9.11 -0.15
CA LEU A 126 16.35 -10.36 0.32
C LEU A 126 17.25 -11.57 0.06
N THR A 127 18.51 -11.51 0.50
CA THR A 127 19.43 -12.65 0.37
C THR A 127 19.13 -13.72 1.43
N PRO A 128 19.30 -15.03 1.11
CA PRO A 128 19.07 -16.13 2.06
C PRO A 128 19.81 -15.96 3.39
N ASP A 129 21.08 -15.56 3.33
CA ASP A 129 21.92 -15.39 4.54
C ASP A 129 21.38 -14.27 5.43
N ARG A 130 20.95 -13.14 4.83
CA ARG A 130 20.39 -12.02 5.58
C ARG A 130 19.03 -12.36 6.19
N LEU A 131 18.17 -13.05 5.44
CA LEU A 131 16.87 -13.50 5.92
C LEU A 131 17.03 -14.51 7.06
N ALA A 132 17.97 -15.45 6.95
CA ALA A 132 18.29 -16.39 8.03
C ALA A 132 18.76 -15.67 9.30
N ALA A 133 19.62 -14.67 9.16
CA ALA A 133 20.15 -13.90 10.29
C ALA A 133 19.07 -13.07 11.01
N ILE A 134 18.15 -12.45 10.26
CA ILE A 134 17.14 -11.52 10.81
C ILE A 134 15.91 -12.27 11.33
N TYR A 135 15.36 -13.18 10.53
CA TYR A 135 14.12 -13.90 10.84
C TYR A 135 14.35 -15.21 11.55
N ARG A 136 15.63 -15.62 11.79
CA ARG A 136 16.02 -16.90 12.41
C ARG A 136 15.41 -18.11 11.70
N ILE A 137 15.18 -18.00 10.38
CA ILE A 137 14.63 -19.07 9.55
C ILE A 137 15.81 -19.96 9.13
N ALA A 138 15.92 -21.16 9.70
CA ALA A 138 16.88 -22.14 9.26
C ALA A 138 16.50 -22.63 7.84
N GLY A 139 17.29 -22.23 6.85
CA GLY A 139 17.47 -22.84 5.54
C GLY A 139 16.22 -23.10 4.72
N SER A 140 15.83 -22.17 3.90
CA SER A 140 15.40 -22.31 2.49
C SER A 140 14.81 -20.99 2.01
N PRO A 141 15.18 -20.47 0.83
CA PRO A 141 14.51 -19.31 0.25
C PRO A 141 13.04 -19.65 -0.01
N PRO A 142 12.13 -18.67 0.07
CA PRO A 142 10.74 -18.89 -0.31
C PRO A 142 10.71 -19.43 -1.76
N ARG A 143 10.06 -20.58 -1.97
CA ARG A 143 9.86 -21.12 -3.32
C ARG A 143 9.12 -20.09 -4.14
N ARG A 144 9.68 -19.70 -5.28
CA ARG A 144 8.97 -18.95 -6.30
C ARG A 144 7.69 -19.72 -6.65
N LEU A 145 6.55 -19.11 -6.39
CA LEU A 145 5.28 -19.60 -6.94
C LEU A 145 5.29 -19.37 -8.45
N PRO A 146 4.75 -20.32 -9.23
CA PRO A 146 4.70 -20.23 -10.68
C PRO A 146 3.89 -19.04 -11.18
#